data_1639c597f23b9ab91435f528d5038bd2
#
_entry.id   1639c597f23b9ab91435f528d5038bd2
#
_cell.length_a   1.000
_cell.length_b   1.000
_cell.length_c   1.000
_cell.angle_alpha   90.00
_cell.angle_beta   90.00
_cell.angle_gamma   90.00
#
_symmetry.space_group_name_H-M   'P 1'
#
loop_
_entity.id
_entity.type
_entity.pdbx_description
1 polymer ?
#
loop_
_entity_poly.entity_id
_entity_poly.type
_entity_poly.pdbx_seq_one_letter_code
_entity_poly.pdbx_strand_id
1 'polypeptide(L)'
;MLALAIPNELYKFGMPLIGFFALAPLYLSVTTASSYRQSFICCALQALTAHLLSSFWLGNFHGFALFTLGASALGTAGYHGLFGWLYFWPYASLNDSRRPDALAAGAGRMDFALPLKILWFAGLYTVWEWCKSNGFLGYPWGTVSMTAYRWPLITQIADITGCYGVTFLFALAASVFAEGLLL
;
A
#
# COMPACT_ATOMS: atom_id res chain seq x y z
N MET A 1 -5.44 -7.49 6.91
CA MET A 1 -6.28 -6.34 7.28
C MET A 1 -7.00 -5.74 6.06
N LEU A 2 -6.32 -5.37 4.98
CA LEU A 2 -6.97 -4.75 3.81
C LEU A 2 -8.11 -5.61 3.24
N ALA A 3 -7.90 -6.90 3.01
CA ALA A 3 -8.92 -7.81 2.50
C ALA A 3 -10.17 -7.96 3.41
N LEU A 4 -10.02 -7.73 4.71
CA LEU A 4 -11.14 -7.71 5.65
C LEU A 4 -11.87 -6.36 5.65
N ALA A 5 -11.18 -5.28 5.35
CA ALA A 5 -11.76 -3.94 5.28
C ALA A 5 -12.60 -3.74 4.02
N ILE A 6 -12.20 -4.34 2.91
CA ILE A 6 -12.90 -4.28 1.62
C ILE A 6 -14.17 -5.15 1.70
N PRO A 7 -15.27 -4.77 1.01
CA PRO A 7 -16.44 -5.63 0.85
C PRO A 7 -16.05 -7.01 0.31
N ASN A 8 -16.48 -8.06 1.01
CA ASN A 8 -16.18 -9.44 0.65
C ASN A 8 -17.39 -10.35 1.00
N GLU A 9 -17.31 -11.64 0.68
CA GLU A 9 -18.44 -12.56 0.92
C GLU A 9 -18.79 -12.76 2.39
N LEU A 10 -17.80 -12.66 3.29
CA LEU A 10 -18.03 -12.75 4.74
C LEU A 10 -18.64 -11.44 5.28
N TYR A 11 -18.21 -10.32 4.72
CA TYR A 11 -18.64 -8.98 5.10
C TYR A 11 -19.01 -8.16 3.85
N LYS A 12 -20.25 -8.29 3.42
CA LYS A 12 -20.81 -7.63 2.21
C LYS A 12 -20.61 -6.11 2.19
N PHE A 13 -20.48 -5.51 3.36
CA PHE A 13 -20.43 -4.06 3.53
C PHE A 13 -19.02 -3.54 3.80
N GLY A 14 -18.04 -4.44 3.89
CA GLY A 14 -16.70 -4.07 4.33
C GLY A 14 -16.65 -3.53 5.76
N MET A 15 -15.48 -3.18 6.22
CA MET A 15 -15.24 -2.57 7.53
C MET A 15 -14.45 -1.28 7.36
N PRO A 16 -15.10 -0.12 7.11
CA PRO A 16 -14.42 1.14 6.84
C PRO A 16 -13.45 1.55 7.94
N LEU A 17 -13.80 1.29 9.22
CA LEU A 17 -12.89 1.58 10.35
C LEU A 17 -11.58 0.83 10.24
N ILE A 18 -11.59 -0.44 9.82
CA ILE A 18 -10.37 -1.22 9.59
C ILE A 18 -9.58 -0.63 8.41
N GLY A 19 -10.26 -0.04 7.43
CA GLY A 19 -9.63 0.63 6.28
C GLY A 19 -8.61 1.66 6.72
N PHE A 20 -8.92 2.49 7.72
CA PHE A 20 -8.01 3.53 8.24
C PHE A 20 -6.71 2.97 8.82
N PHE A 21 -6.67 1.71 9.22
CA PHE A 21 -5.49 1.07 9.80
C PHE A 21 -4.90 -0.01 8.91
N ALA A 22 -5.58 -0.34 7.80
CA ALA A 22 -5.25 -1.50 6.96
C ALA A 22 -3.84 -1.44 6.37
N LEU A 23 -3.32 -0.25 6.13
CA LEU A 23 -2.00 -0.02 5.56
C LEU A 23 -0.91 0.25 6.62
N ALA A 24 -1.26 0.39 7.90
CA ALA A 24 -0.27 0.64 8.95
C ALA A 24 0.81 -0.46 9.04
N PRO A 25 0.50 -1.77 8.94
CA PRO A 25 1.53 -2.80 8.93
C PRO A 25 2.47 -2.69 7.72
N LEU A 26 1.96 -2.30 6.55
CA LEU A 26 2.79 -2.08 5.37
C LEU A 26 3.72 -0.88 5.59
N TYR A 27 3.18 0.23 6.07
CA TYR A 27 3.97 1.42 6.39
C TYR A 27 5.12 1.07 7.34
N LEU A 28 4.82 0.41 8.45
CA LEU A 28 5.84 -0.01 9.44
C LEU A 28 6.88 -0.94 8.79
N SER A 29 6.44 -1.92 7.99
CA SER A 29 7.36 -2.86 7.33
C SER A 29 8.34 -2.17 6.38
N VAL A 30 7.88 -1.14 5.67
CA VAL A 30 8.71 -0.38 4.73
C VAL A 30 9.65 0.58 5.44
N THR A 31 9.15 1.30 6.46
CA THR A 31 9.95 2.29 7.21
C THR A 31 11.02 1.66 8.07
N THR A 32 10.79 0.43 8.55
CA THR A 32 11.75 -0.35 9.35
C THR A 32 12.59 -1.32 8.52
N ALA A 33 12.37 -1.39 7.19
CA ALA A 33 13.14 -2.25 6.31
C ALA A 33 14.64 -1.89 6.38
N SER A 34 15.49 -2.92 6.32
CA SER A 34 16.95 -2.77 6.33
C SER A 34 17.56 -2.74 4.91
N SER A 35 16.77 -3.08 3.89
CA SER A 35 17.24 -3.18 2.51
C SER A 35 16.10 -3.03 1.50
N TYR A 36 16.47 -2.67 0.26
CA TYR A 36 15.55 -2.65 -0.88
C TYR A 36 14.88 -3.99 -1.12
N ARG A 37 15.61 -5.10 -0.93
CA ARG A 37 15.07 -6.46 -1.07
C ARG A 37 13.97 -6.74 -0.04
N GLN A 38 14.17 -6.34 1.20
CA GLN A 38 13.17 -6.53 2.25
C GLN A 38 11.90 -5.72 1.96
N SER A 39 12.03 -4.46 1.56
CA SER A 39 10.91 -3.62 1.20
C SER A 39 10.15 -4.18 -0.01
N PHE A 40 10.86 -4.65 -1.05
CA PHE A 40 10.24 -5.35 -2.18
C PHE A 40 9.40 -6.55 -1.71
N ILE A 41 9.97 -7.42 -0.88
CA ILE A 41 9.28 -8.62 -0.40
C ILE A 41 8.04 -8.25 0.42
N CYS A 42 8.14 -7.27 1.32
CA CYS A 42 7.00 -6.83 2.14
C CYS A 42 5.85 -6.31 1.27
N CYS A 43 6.14 -5.47 0.28
CA CYS A 43 5.13 -4.95 -0.65
C CYS A 43 4.56 -6.05 -1.53
N ALA A 44 5.39 -6.95 -2.06
CA ALA A 44 4.94 -8.08 -2.87
C ALA A 44 4.03 -9.02 -2.07
N LEU A 45 4.38 -9.37 -0.85
CA LEU A 45 3.56 -10.22 0.02
C LEU A 45 2.24 -9.54 0.40
N GLN A 46 2.26 -8.23 0.68
CA GLN A 46 1.05 -7.48 0.98
C GLN A 46 0.08 -7.51 -0.22
N ALA A 47 0.57 -7.23 -1.43
CA ALA A 47 -0.25 -7.24 -2.62
C ALA A 47 -0.74 -8.65 -2.97
N LEU A 48 0.13 -9.66 -2.87
CA LEU A 48 -0.24 -11.07 -3.10
C LEU A 48 -1.38 -11.50 -2.18
N THR A 49 -1.22 -11.27 -0.88
CA THR A 49 -2.23 -11.67 0.11
C THR A 49 -3.52 -10.88 -0.05
N ALA A 50 -3.44 -9.58 -0.30
CA ALA A 50 -4.61 -8.75 -0.54
C ALA A 50 -5.35 -9.22 -1.80
N HIS A 51 -4.63 -9.47 -2.90
CA HIS A 51 -5.23 -9.91 -4.16
C HIS A 51 -5.88 -11.29 -4.03
N LEU A 52 -5.19 -12.27 -3.46
CA LEU A 52 -5.73 -13.62 -3.29
C LEU A 52 -6.99 -13.63 -2.42
N LEU A 53 -6.99 -12.85 -1.34
CA LEU A 53 -8.12 -12.81 -0.40
C LEU A 53 -9.30 -11.95 -0.88
N SER A 54 -9.05 -10.89 -1.67
CA SER A 54 -10.11 -10.04 -2.20
C SER A 54 -10.67 -10.50 -3.54
N SER A 55 -9.93 -11.34 -4.26
CA SER A 55 -10.22 -11.71 -5.64
C SER A 55 -10.29 -13.22 -5.85
N PHE A 56 -10.49 -13.99 -4.77
CA PHE A 56 -10.54 -15.47 -4.82
C PHE A 56 -11.62 -15.99 -5.80
N TRP A 57 -12.68 -15.23 -6.04
CA TRP A 57 -13.74 -15.55 -7.00
C TRP A 57 -13.20 -15.73 -8.44
N LEU A 58 -12.03 -15.16 -8.78
CA LEU A 58 -11.36 -15.42 -10.06
C LEU A 58 -10.95 -16.89 -10.22
N GLY A 59 -10.82 -17.63 -9.12
CA GLY A 59 -10.58 -19.07 -9.12
C GLY A 59 -11.76 -19.90 -9.64
N ASN A 60 -12.97 -19.31 -9.71
CA ASN A 60 -14.15 -20.00 -10.20
C ASN A 60 -14.24 -20.08 -11.74
N PHE A 61 -13.33 -19.46 -12.46
CA PHE A 61 -13.23 -19.60 -13.92
C PHE A 61 -12.65 -20.96 -14.30
N HIS A 62 -13.52 -21.95 -14.50
CA HIS A 62 -13.13 -23.30 -14.84
C HIS A 62 -12.20 -23.36 -16.06
N GLY A 63 -11.06 -24.06 -15.92
CA GLY A 63 -10.02 -24.18 -16.94
C GLY A 63 -9.04 -23.01 -17.03
N PHE A 64 -9.35 -21.85 -16.49
CA PHE A 64 -8.51 -20.65 -16.54
C PHE A 64 -8.11 -20.10 -15.15
N ALA A 65 -8.53 -20.74 -14.06
CA ALA A 65 -8.31 -20.26 -12.70
C ALA A 65 -6.83 -19.99 -12.38
N LEU A 66 -5.93 -20.86 -12.85
CA LEU A 66 -4.49 -20.68 -12.65
C LEU A 66 -3.97 -19.40 -13.32
N PHE A 67 -4.52 -19.05 -14.47
CA PHE A 67 -4.14 -17.84 -15.19
C PHE A 67 -4.82 -16.61 -14.61
N THR A 68 -6.15 -16.65 -14.39
CA THR A 68 -6.93 -15.48 -13.96
C THR A 68 -6.58 -15.08 -12.51
N LEU A 69 -6.47 -16.03 -11.59
CA LEU A 69 -6.12 -15.75 -10.21
C LEU A 69 -4.61 -15.81 -9.98
N GLY A 70 -3.94 -16.86 -10.46
CA GLY A 70 -2.52 -17.10 -10.17
C GLY A 70 -1.61 -16.08 -10.85
N ALA A 71 -1.69 -15.92 -12.16
CA ALA A 71 -0.84 -14.98 -12.90
C ALA A 71 -1.13 -13.53 -12.52
N SER A 72 -2.43 -13.16 -12.33
CA SER A 72 -2.78 -11.81 -11.88
C SER A 72 -2.26 -11.51 -10.48
N ALA A 73 -2.32 -12.46 -9.55
CA ALA A 73 -1.80 -12.30 -8.20
C ALA A 73 -0.28 -12.12 -8.19
N LEU A 74 0.45 -12.93 -8.96
CA LEU A 74 1.91 -12.81 -9.08
C LEU A 74 2.32 -11.51 -9.79
N GLY A 75 1.61 -11.13 -10.85
CA GLY A 75 1.84 -9.87 -11.55
C GLY A 75 1.63 -8.66 -10.65
N THR A 76 0.52 -8.64 -9.90
CA THR A 76 0.22 -7.58 -8.93
C THR A 76 1.27 -7.54 -7.81
N ALA A 77 1.69 -8.71 -7.31
CA ALA A 77 2.73 -8.80 -6.28
C ALA A 77 4.08 -8.25 -6.76
N GLY A 78 4.54 -8.70 -7.93
CA GLY A 78 5.80 -8.22 -8.52
C GLY A 78 5.76 -6.71 -8.77
N TYR A 79 4.64 -6.22 -9.30
CA TYR A 79 4.47 -4.79 -9.58
C TYR A 79 4.48 -3.95 -8.30
N HIS A 80 3.76 -4.35 -7.25
CA HIS A 80 3.82 -3.65 -5.97
C HIS A 80 5.21 -3.78 -5.30
N GLY A 81 5.87 -4.90 -5.49
CA GLY A 81 7.25 -5.08 -5.04
C GLY A 81 8.20 -4.01 -5.59
N LEU A 82 8.05 -3.62 -6.87
CA LEU A 82 8.83 -2.51 -7.45
C LEU A 82 8.54 -1.17 -6.74
N PHE A 83 7.29 -0.92 -6.37
CA PHE A 83 6.95 0.24 -5.53
C PHE A 83 7.62 0.19 -4.16
N GLY A 84 7.91 -1.00 -3.64
CA GLY A 84 8.68 -1.18 -2.41
C GLY A 84 10.04 -0.48 -2.46
N TRP A 85 10.69 -0.43 -3.61
CA TRP A 85 11.95 0.32 -3.78
C TRP A 85 11.73 1.82 -3.66
N LEU A 86 10.65 2.34 -4.23
CA LEU A 86 10.30 3.77 -4.14
C LEU A 86 9.92 4.17 -2.72
N TYR A 87 9.16 3.32 -2.01
CA TYR A 87 8.85 3.57 -0.59
C TYR A 87 10.11 3.62 0.26
N PHE A 88 11.05 2.70 0.04
CA PHE A 88 12.27 2.58 0.85
C PHE A 88 13.32 3.63 0.50
N TRP A 89 13.28 4.21 -0.69
CA TRP A 89 14.30 5.14 -1.17
C TRP A 89 14.68 6.26 -0.18
N PRO A 90 13.75 6.97 0.48
CA PRO A 90 14.10 8.00 1.46
C PRO A 90 14.80 7.44 2.70
N TYR A 91 14.54 6.18 3.03
CA TYR A 91 15.10 5.53 4.22
C TYR A 91 16.46 4.89 3.95
N ALA A 92 16.76 4.55 2.70
CA ALA A 92 18.05 3.99 2.31
C ALA A 92 19.20 4.95 2.61
N SER A 93 19.02 6.23 2.34
CA SER A 93 20.01 7.28 2.61
C SER A 93 20.26 7.47 4.11
N LEU A 94 19.23 7.29 4.94
CA LEU A 94 19.34 7.35 6.40
C LEU A 94 20.14 6.17 6.97
N ASN A 95 19.94 4.98 6.41
CA ASN A 95 20.70 3.80 6.81
C ASN A 95 22.18 3.89 6.42
N ASP A 96 22.46 4.48 5.27
CA ASP A 96 23.86 4.70 4.81
C ASP A 96 24.57 5.77 5.65
N SER A 97 23.84 6.80 6.08
CA SER A 97 24.37 7.86 6.97
C SER A 97 24.67 7.37 8.40
N ARG A 98 24.17 6.21 8.80
CA ARG A 98 24.48 5.58 10.10
C ARG A 98 25.78 4.75 10.08
N ARG A 99 26.40 4.57 8.91
CA ARG A 99 27.70 3.91 8.84
C ARG A 99 28.79 4.82 9.45
N PRO A 100 29.74 4.26 10.20
CA PRO A 100 30.80 5.03 10.84
C PRO A 100 31.57 5.91 9.86
N ASP A 101 31.76 5.43 8.63
CA ASP A 101 32.50 6.09 7.56
C ASP A 101 31.76 7.35 7.05
N ALA A 102 30.45 7.33 6.96
CA ALA A 102 29.61 8.46 6.54
C ALA A 102 29.54 9.54 7.64
N LEU A 103 29.51 9.13 8.91
CA LEU A 103 29.60 10.04 10.05
C LEU A 103 30.94 10.77 10.09
N ALA A 104 32.05 10.09 9.74
CA ALA A 104 33.38 10.69 9.66
C ALA A 104 33.53 11.66 8.47
N ALA A 105 32.78 11.45 7.38
CA ALA A 105 32.82 12.28 6.19
C ALA A 105 31.97 13.56 6.26
N GLY A 106 31.23 13.81 7.36
CA GLY A 106 30.35 14.98 7.50
C GLY A 106 29.21 15.01 6.47
N ALA A 107 28.83 13.86 5.91
CA ALA A 107 27.72 13.75 4.97
C ALA A 107 26.43 14.26 5.63
N GLY A 108 25.90 15.36 5.11
CA GLY A 108 24.72 16.03 5.63
C GLY A 108 23.54 15.06 5.74
N ARG A 109 22.98 14.97 6.93
CA ARG A 109 21.83 14.15 7.26
C ARG A 109 20.61 14.73 6.55
N MET A 110 20.11 14.08 5.49
CA MET A 110 18.76 14.36 5.02
C MET A 110 17.78 13.72 5.99
N ASP A 111 17.49 14.42 7.09
CA ASP A 111 16.37 14.05 7.94
C ASP A 111 15.07 14.35 7.18
N PHE A 112 14.52 13.31 6.58
CA PHE A 112 13.19 13.39 5.99
C PHE A 112 12.21 13.69 7.13
N ALA A 113 11.73 14.93 7.19
CA ALA A 113 10.81 15.34 8.24
C ALA A 113 9.61 14.38 8.31
N LEU A 114 9.17 14.05 9.51
CA LEU A 114 8.06 13.10 9.73
C LEU A 114 6.84 13.35 8.82
N PRO A 115 6.35 14.59 8.65
CA PRO A 115 5.24 14.85 7.75
C PRO A 115 5.53 14.43 6.29
N LEU A 116 6.77 14.59 5.85
CA LEU A 116 7.15 14.24 4.48
C LEU A 116 7.20 12.73 4.26
N LYS A 117 7.59 11.93 5.26
CA LYS A 117 7.53 10.46 5.22
C LYS A 117 6.10 9.97 5.05
N ILE A 118 5.18 10.54 5.84
CA ILE A 118 3.76 10.22 5.82
C ILE A 118 3.16 10.55 4.45
N LEU A 119 3.42 11.76 3.95
CA LEU A 119 2.93 12.21 2.64
C LEU A 119 3.54 11.41 1.49
N TRP A 120 4.82 11.05 1.57
CA TRP A 120 5.50 10.23 0.58
C TRP A 120 4.85 8.85 0.45
N PHE A 121 4.63 8.17 1.57
CA PHE A 121 3.97 6.88 1.56
C PHE A 121 2.53 6.97 1.03
N ALA A 122 1.74 7.92 1.53
CA ALA A 122 0.36 8.11 1.11
C ALA A 122 0.25 8.43 -0.38
N GLY A 123 1.11 9.31 -0.89
CA GLY A 123 1.17 9.66 -2.30
C GLY A 123 1.57 8.47 -3.17
N LEU A 124 2.64 7.76 -2.83
CA LEU A 124 3.07 6.59 -3.59
C LEU A 124 2.05 5.43 -3.56
N TYR A 125 1.38 5.22 -2.43
CA TYR A 125 0.33 4.19 -2.36
C TYR A 125 -0.85 4.55 -3.27
N THR A 126 -1.20 5.82 -3.34
CA THR A 126 -2.22 6.32 -4.27
C THR A 126 -1.80 6.12 -5.72
N VAL A 127 -0.56 6.45 -6.07
CA VAL A 127 -0.01 6.21 -7.40
C VAL A 127 0.00 4.71 -7.73
N TRP A 128 0.38 3.87 -6.77
CA TRP A 128 0.31 2.41 -6.92
C TRP A 128 -1.10 1.94 -7.27
N GLU A 129 -2.13 2.38 -6.52
CA GLU A 129 -3.51 1.98 -6.82
C GLU A 129 -3.99 2.53 -8.17
N TRP A 130 -3.58 3.74 -8.53
CA TRP A 130 -3.85 4.29 -9.85
C TRP A 130 -3.21 3.43 -10.95
N CYS A 131 -1.95 3.12 -10.84
CA CYS A 131 -1.23 2.28 -11.78
C CYS A 131 -1.84 0.87 -11.91
N LYS A 132 -2.19 0.25 -10.76
CA LYS A 132 -2.85 -1.05 -10.72
C LYS A 132 -4.21 -1.05 -11.41
N SER A 133 -4.94 0.06 -11.33
CA SER A 133 -6.32 0.15 -11.80
C SER A 133 -6.45 0.59 -13.27
N ASN A 134 -5.38 1.12 -13.86
CA ASN A 134 -5.38 1.67 -15.21
C ASN A 134 -4.47 0.88 -16.16
N GLY A 135 -4.64 1.12 -17.45
CA GLY A 135 -3.88 0.47 -18.51
C GLY A 135 -4.48 -0.84 -18.98
N PHE A 136 -3.80 -1.48 -19.92
CA PHE A 136 -4.29 -2.71 -20.60
C PHE A 136 -4.52 -3.88 -19.63
N LEU A 137 -3.72 -3.99 -18.58
CA LEU A 137 -3.84 -5.01 -17.53
C LEU A 137 -4.46 -4.44 -16.26
N GLY A 138 -5.16 -3.31 -16.35
CA GLY A 138 -5.75 -2.63 -15.21
C GLY A 138 -6.74 -3.52 -14.46
N TYR A 139 -6.53 -3.64 -13.13
CA TYR A 139 -7.38 -4.41 -12.23
C TYR A 139 -7.83 -3.52 -11.06
N PRO A 140 -9.01 -2.87 -11.19
CA PRO A 140 -9.46 -1.88 -10.22
C PRO A 140 -10.04 -2.47 -8.92
N TRP A 141 -10.16 -3.80 -8.82
CA TRP A 141 -10.72 -4.44 -7.63
C TRP A 141 -9.74 -4.46 -6.45
N GLY A 142 -10.30 -4.47 -5.25
CA GLY A 142 -9.50 -4.56 -4.04
C GLY A 142 -8.73 -3.27 -3.71
N THR A 143 -9.23 -2.10 -4.14
CA THR A 143 -8.66 -0.80 -3.76
C THR A 143 -9.11 -0.41 -2.35
N VAL A 144 -8.27 0.34 -1.64
CA VAL A 144 -8.58 0.82 -0.29
C VAL A 144 -9.82 1.70 -0.28
N SER A 145 -10.05 2.48 -1.33
CA SER A 145 -11.25 3.32 -1.47
C SER A 145 -12.56 2.54 -1.38
N MET A 146 -12.57 1.26 -1.78
CA MET A 146 -13.76 0.40 -1.67
C MET A 146 -14.21 0.18 -0.22
N THR A 147 -13.34 0.36 0.76
CA THR A 147 -13.72 0.24 2.18
C THR A 147 -14.72 1.29 2.62
N ALA A 148 -14.73 2.45 1.94
CA ALA A 148 -15.57 3.60 2.29
C ALA A 148 -16.89 3.68 1.51
N TYR A 149 -17.21 2.71 0.64
CA TYR A 149 -18.35 2.86 -0.29
C TYR A 149 -19.70 3.16 0.37
N ARG A 150 -19.90 2.77 1.63
CA ARG A 150 -21.11 3.06 2.42
C ARG A 150 -21.01 4.30 3.32
N TRP A 151 -19.91 5.01 3.28
CA TRP A 151 -19.72 6.23 4.07
C TRP A 151 -19.78 7.48 3.17
N PRO A 152 -20.99 8.01 2.92
CA PRO A 152 -21.18 9.13 1.99
C PRO A 152 -20.29 10.33 2.32
N LEU A 153 -20.06 10.60 3.61
CA LEU A 153 -19.21 11.71 4.05
C LEU A 153 -17.77 11.61 3.52
N ILE A 154 -17.24 10.39 3.44
CA ILE A 154 -15.88 10.14 2.93
C ILE A 154 -15.91 10.05 1.40
N THR A 155 -16.91 9.37 0.85
CA THR A 155 -17.00 9.17 -0.60
C THR A 155 -17.32 10.45 -1.36
N GLN A 156 -17.92 11.48 -0.74
CA GLN A 156 -18.12 12.80 -1.36
C GLN A 156 -16.80 13.47 -1.80
N ILE A 157 -15.68 13.13 -1.16
CA ILE A 157 -14.37 13.61 -1.60
C ILE A 157 -14.04 13.11 -3.00
N ALA A 158 -14.57 11.94 -3.38
CA ALA A 158 -14.36 11.37 -4.70
C ALA A 158 -14.99 12.22 -5.82
N ASP A 159 -15.95 13.08 -5.55
CA ASP A 159 -16.54 14.00 -6.54
C ASP A 159 -15.51 14.99 -7.07
N ILE A 160 -14.48 15.31 -6.26
CA ILE A 160 -13.43 16.28 -6.61
C ILE A 160 -12.14 15.55 -7.02
N THR A 161 -11.75 14.51 -6.28
CA THR A 161 -10.44 13.88 -6.39
C THR A 161 -10.46 12.47 -7.02
N GLY A 162 -11.66 11.97 -7.34
CA GLY A 162 -11.86 10.58 -7.69
C GLY A 162 -11.64 9.64 -6.49
N CYS A 163 -11.75 8.34 -6.73
CA CYS A 163 -11.53 7.32 -5.71
C CYS A 163 -10.09 7.36 -5.13
N TYR A 164 -9.15 7.93 -5.85
CA TYR A 164 -7.74 8.01 -5.44
C TYR A 164 -7.52 9.02 -4.30
N GLY A 165 -8.33 10.08 -4.20
CA GLY A 165 -8.30 10.96 -3.03
C GLY A 165 -8.76 10.25 -1.76
N VAL A 166 -9.75 9.37 -1.88
CA VAL A 166 -10.16 8.50 -0.77
C VAL A 166 -9.03 7.55 -0.38
N THR A 167 -8.37 6.91 -1.35
CA THR A 167 -7.19 6.07 -1.09
C THR A 167 -6.09 6.85 -0.36
N PHE A 168 -5.81 8.09 -0.82
CA PHE A 168 -4.81 8.94 -0.19
C PHE A 168 -5.14 9.21 1.29
N LEU A 169 -6.39 9.52 1.61
CA LEU A 169 -6.82 9.75 2.99
C LEU A 169 -6.64 8.52 3.89
N PHE A 170 -7.00 7.34 3.38
CA PHE A 170 -6.80 6.10 4.14
C PHE A 170 -5.33 5.78 4.35
N ALA A 171 -4.49 5.96 3.33
CA ALA A 171 -3.06 5.76 3.43
C ALA A 171 -2.41 6.78 4.39
N LEU A 172 -2.85 8.04 4.34
CA LEU A 172 -2.42 9.09 5.25
C LEU A 172 -2.77 8.74 6.71
N ALA A 173 -4.03 8.37 6.98
CA ALA A 173 -4.49 8.01 8.31
C ALA A 173 -3.73 6.78 8.86
N ALA A 174 -3.51 5.75 8.03
CA ALA A 174 -2.75 4.58 8.41
C ALA A 174 -1.29 4.91 8.77
N SER A 175 -0.67 5.83 8.04
CA SER A 175 0.70 6.27 8.28
C SER A 175 0.81 7.07 9.58
N VAL A 176 -0.13 8.00 9.82
CA VAL A 176 -0.20 8.77 11.07
C VAL A 176 -0.40 7.85 12.27
N PHE A 177 -1.31 6.89 12.16
CA PHE A 177 -1.54 5.89 13.21
C PHE A 177 -0.28 5.06 13.47
N ALA A 178 0.40 4.60 12.42
CA ALA A 178 1.61 3.81 12.54
C ALA A 178 2.75 4.57 13.22
N GLU A 179 2.93 5.85 12.89
CA GLU A 179 3.93 6.70 13.58
C GLU A 179 3.56 6.92 15.05
N GLY A 180 2.26 7.08 15.36
CA GLY A 180 1.79 7.18 16.75
C GLY A 180 2.05 5.92 17.59
N LEU A 181 2.23 4.75 16.96
CA LEU A 181 2.63 3.51 17.64
C LEU A 181 4.14 3.42 17.90
N LEU A 182 4.94 4.23 17.21
CA LEU A 182 6.40 4.24 17.33
C LEU A 182 6.91 5.28 18.36
N LEU A 183 6.02 6.17 18.84
CA LEU A 183 6.29 7.17 19.88
C LEU A 183 6.13 6.60 21.27
#